data_c99db274193957fe8d022a14ad829935
#
_entry.id   c99db274193957fe8d022a14ad829935
#
_cell.length_a   1.000
_cell.length_b   1.000
_cell.length_c   1.000
_cell.angle_alpha   90.00
_cell.angle_beta   90.00
_cell.angle_gamma   90.00
#
_symmetry.space_group_name_H-M   'P 1'
#
loop_
_entity.id
_entity.type
_entity.pdbx_description
1 polymer ?
#
loop_
_entity_poly.entity_id
_entity_poly.type
_entity_poly.pdbx_seq_one_letter_code
_entity_poly.pdbx_strand_id
1 'polypeptide(L)'
;MNAVLKSAIAALLVLLSVQAEAGALDQFKSFVSSTHAAKGEFIQRQVKVTNGETKLSNQASGTFLFARPGKFIWLYQKPYDQLLQADGEKLYMYDKDLNQVTTKLLGSALSSSPAAILFGSNDLETNFSLKEAGAKDGMDWLQATPKDKDSTFTLISIGMQNGLPREMDLRDTFGKTTIILLQNVEKNPALKADQFKFVIPAGADVFNPQ
;
A
#
# COMPACT_ATOMS: atom_id res chain seq x y z
N MET A 1 -22.83 -72.99 -14.40
CA MET A 1 -21.43 -72.72 -13.93
C MET A 1 -21.22 -71.23 -14.02
N ASN A 2 -21.45 -70.51 -12.93
CA ASN A 2 -21.67 -69.08 -12.94
C ASN A 2 -20.35 -68.35 -12.50
N ALA A 3 -19.72 -67.65 -13.44
CA ALA A 3 -18.68 -66.79 -13.15
C ALA A 3 -19.26 -65.48 -12.62
N VAL A 4 -19.10 -65.25 -11.34
CA VAL A 4 -19.51 -63.99 -10.67
C VAL A 4 -18.48 -62.93 -11.02
N LEU A 5 -18.88 -62.05 -11.93
CA LEU A 5 -18.14 -60.84 -12.30
C LEU A 5 -18.24 -59.86 -11.14
N LYS A 6 -17.21 -59.82 -10.30
CA LYS A 6 -17.06 -58.79 -9.26
C LYS A 6 -16.58 -57.51 -9.92
N SER A 7 -17.54 -56.65 -10.27
CA SER A 7 -17.26 -55.26 -10.67
C SER A 7 -16.76 -54.51 -9.47
N ALA A 8 -15.46 -54.32 -9.40
CA ALA A 8 -14.85 -53.36 -8.48
C ALA A 8 -15.11 -51.94 -9.02
N ILE A 9 -16.12 -51.29 -8.49
CA ILE A 9 -16.34 -49.87 -8.66
C ILE A 9 -15.26 -49.16 -7.83
N ALA A 10 -14.16 -48.85 -8.47
CA ALA A 10 -13.17 -47.92 -7.92
C ALA A 10 -13.82 -46.52 -7.89
N ALA A 11 -14.38 -46.16 -6.75
CA ALA A 11 -14.82 -44.81 -6.48
C ALA A 11 -13.57 -43.91 -6.45
N LEU A 12 -13.28 -43.27 -7.59
CA LEU A 12 -12.28 -42.23 -7.70
C LEU A 12 -12.85 -41.01 -6.95
N LEU A 13 -12.57 -40.94 -5.65
CA LEU A 13 -12.72 -39.73 -4.85
C LEU A 13 -11.74 -38.71 -5.38
N VAL A 14 -12.20 -37.93 -6.35
CA VAL A 14 -11.55 -36.65 -6.71
C VAL A 14 -11.75 -35.76 -5.50
N LEU A 15 -10.76 -35.75 -4.61
CA LEU A 15 -10.58 -34.72 -3.61
C LEU A 15 -10.38 -33.42 -4.38
N LEU A 16 -11.45 -32.72 -4.68
CA LEU A 16 -11.44 -31.32 -4.98
C LEU A 16 -10.89 -30.65 -3.73
N SER A 17 -9.57 -30.50 -3.67
CA SER A 17 -8.94 -29.58 -2.74
C SER A 17 -9.47 -28.20 -3.10
N VAL A 18 -10.53 -27.78 -2.42
CA VAL A 18 -10.90 -26.38 -2.33
C VAL A 18 -9.70 -25.73 -1.65
N GLN A 19 -8.79 -25.19 -2.46
CA GLN A 19 -7.79 -24.31 -1.92
C GLN A 19 -8.58 -23.11 -1.40
N ALA A 20 -8.76 -23.05 -0.09
CA ALA A 20 -9.21 -21.83 0.55
C ALA A 20 -8.15 -20.78 0.22
N GLU A 21 -8.43 -19.92 -0.76
CA GLU A 21 -7.59 -18.76 -0.97
C GLU A 21 -7.60 -17.96 0.33
N ALA A 22 -6.39 -17.65 0.81
CA ALA A 22 -6.23 -16.83 2.01
C ALA A 22 -6.95 -15.51 1.78
N GLY A 23 -7.84 -15.11 2.69
CA GLY A 23 -8.54 -13.84 2.61
C GLY A 23 -7.57 -12.66 2.56
N ALA A 24 -8.07 -11.48 2.23
CA ALA A 24 -7.26 -10.28 2.11
C ALA A 24 -6.48 -9.95 3.39
N LEU A 25 -7.08 -10.18 4.54
CA LEU A 25 -6.44 -9.95 5.85
C LEU A 25 -5.24 -10.87 6.06
N ASP A 26 -5.38 -12.16 5.75
CA ASP A 26 -4.31 -13.13 5.89
C ASP A 26 -3.18 -12.87 4.89
N GLN A 27 -3.52 -12.56 3.64
CA GLN A 27 -2.55 -12.14 2.63
C GLN A 27 -1.79 -10.90 3.07
N PHE A 28 -2.50 -9.90 3.61
CA PHE A 28 -1.90 -8.66 4.08
C PHE A 28 -0.98 -8.88 5.30
N LYS A 29 -1.43 -9.64 6.31
CA LYS A 29 -0.61 -10.01 7.47
C LYS A 29 0.65 -10.77 7.04
N SER A 30 0.52 -11.72 6.11
CA SER A 30 1.65 -12.44 5.54
C SER A 30 2.62 -11.51 4.79
N PHE A 31 2.09 -10.58 4.00
CA PHE A 31 2.91 -9.57 3.32
C PHE A 31 3.68 -8.71 4.32
N VAL A 32 3.01 -8.20 5.35
CA VAL A 32 3.63 -7.34 6.36
C VAL A 32 4.73 -8.08 7.13
N SER A 33 4.47 -9.33 7.55
CA SER A 33 5.41 -10.12 8.35
C SER A 33 6.62 -10.63 7.56
N SER A 34 6.44 -10.95 6.27
CA SER A 34 7.49 -11.52 5.41
C SER A 34 8.26 -10.51 4.58
N THR A 35 7.81 -9.25 4.54
CA THR A 35 8.39 -8.21 3.67
C THR A 35 9.05 -7.12 4.49
N HIS A 36 10.38 -7.18 4.61
CA HIS A 36 11.17 -6.16 5.30
C HIS A 36 11.43 -4.93 4.44
N ALA A 37 11.44 -5.12 3.13
CA ALA A 37 11.57 -4.06 2.13
C ALA A 37 10.78 -4.41 0.89
N ALA A 38 10.30 -3.41 0.14
CA ALA A 38 9.81 -3.62 -1.22
C ALA A 38 10.02 -2.37 -2.06
N LYS A 39 10.10 -2.59 -3.37
CA LYS A 39 10.13 -1.52 -4.37
C LYS A 39 9.11 -1.80 -5.46
N GLY A 40 8.77 -0.78 -6.22
CA GLY A 40 7.85 -0.89 -7.35
C GLY A 40 7.53 0.45 -7.97
N GLU A 41 6.52 0.44 -8.79
CA GLU A 41 5.96 1.60 -9.44
C GLU A 41 4.55 1.87 -8.92
N PHE A 42 4.11 3.12 -8.99
CA PHE A 42 2.74 3.47 -8.66
C PHE A 42 2.10 4.36 -9.72
N ILE A 43 0.79 4.21 -9.87
CA ILE A 43 -0.07 5.17 -10.56
C ILE A 43 -1.09 5.63 -9.53
N GLN A 44 -1.13 6.92 -9.27
CA GLN A 44 -2.07 7.56 -8.36
C GLN A 44 -3.12 8.32 -9.15
N ARG A 45 -4.39 8.14 -8.80
CA ARG A 45 -5.52 8.86 -9.38
C ARG A 45 -6.34 9.46 -8.26
N GLN A 46 -6.77 10.70 -8.42
CA GLN A 46 -7.74 11.32 -7.53
C GLN A 46 -9.09 11.36 -8.21
N VAL A 47 -10.09 10.82 -7.55
CA VAL A 47 -11.46 10.81 -8.04
C VAL A 47 -12.40 11.46 -7.03
N LYS A 48 -13.40 12.15 -7.53
CA LYS A 48 -14.47 12.73 -6.72
C LYS A 48 -15.81 12.33 -7.31
N VAL A 49 -16.72 11.89 -6.46
CA VAL A 49 -18.09 11.64 -6.86
C VAL A 49 -18.88 12.93 -6.69
N THR A 50 -19.46 13.44 -7.80
CA THR A 50 -20.31 14.63 -7.80
C THR A 50 -21.59 14.28 -8.56
N ASN A 51 -22.73 14.41 -7.92
CA ASN A 51 -24.06 14.07 -8.49
C ASN A 51 -24.16 12.63 -9.03
N GLY A 52 -23.48 11.67 -8.36
CA GLY A 52 -23.46 10.26 -8.77
C GLY A 52 -22.46 9.93 -9.90
N GLU A 53 -21.79 10.93 -10.47
CA GLU A 53 -20.75 10.72 -11.48
C GLU A 53 -19.37 10.75 -10.84
N THR A 54 -18.52 9.77 -11.19
CA THR A 54 -17.12 9.74 -10.80
C THR A 54 -16.29 10.56 -11.78
N LYS A 55 -15.67 11.63 -11.29
CA LYS A 55 -14.79 12.49 -12.09
C LYS A 55 -13.34 12.30 -11.67
N LEU A 56 -12.47 12.03 -12.63
CA LEU A 56 -11.02 12.05 -12.45
C LEU A 56 -10.58 13.52 -12.32
N SER A 57 -9.91 13.85 -11.22
CA SER A 57 -9.44 15.22 -10.97
C SER A 57 -7.94 15.38 -11.17
N ASN A 58 -7.15 14.33 -10.91
CA ASN A 58 -5.69 14.37 -11.02
C ASN A 58 -5.12 12.97 -11.22
N GLN A 59 -3.99 12.89 -11.92
CA GLN A 59 -3.22 11.65 -12.07
C GLN A 59 -1.74 11.95 -11.88
N ALA A 60 -1.06 11.08 -11.14
CA ALA A 60 0.39 11.12 -10.96
C ALA A 60 0.96 9.70 -11.05
N SER A 61 2.25 9.58 -11.31
CA SER A 61 2.94 8.30 -11.32
C SER A 61 4.39 8.45 -10.90
N GLY A 62 4.98 7.34 -10.49
CA GLY A 62 6.37 7.32 -10.05
C GLY A 62 6.78 5.97 -9.50
N THR A 63 7.79 5.98 -8.65
CA THR A 63 8.37 4.79 -8.05
C THR A 63 8.35 4.87 -6.53
N PHE A 64 8.34 3.72 -5.89
CA PHE A 64 8.49 3.63 -4.45
C PHE A 64 9.55 2.60 -4.04
N LEU A 65 10.15 2.83 -2.91
CA LEU A 65 11.01 1.90 -2.19
C LEU A 65 10.76 2.10 -0.71
N PHE A 66 10.60 1.01 0.04
CA PHE A 66 10.55 1.10 1.49
C PHE A 66 11.41 0.04 2.17
N ALA A 67 11.80 0.32 3.40
CA ALA A 67 12.36 -0.64 4.34
C ALA A 67 11.77 -0.40 5.73
N ARG A 68 11.25 -1.45 6.35
CA ARG A 68 10.67 -1.37 7.70
C ARG A 68 11.76 -1.38 8.76
N PRO A 69 11.57 -0.66 9.88
CA PRO A 69 10.46 0.28 10.13
C PRO A 69 10.74 1.68 9.58
N GLY A 70 9.70 2.33 9.07
CA GLY A 70 9.65 3.79 8.90
C GLY A 70 10.55 4.40 7.83
N LYS A 71 11.24 3.63 6.99
CA LYS A 71 12.10 4.15 5.92
C LYS A 71 11.40 3.99 4.59
N PHE A 72 11.32 5.07 3.81
CA PHE A 72 10.77 4.99 2.46
C PHE A 72 11.29 6.10 1.56
N ILE A 73 11.19 5.86 0.25
CA ILE A 73 11.35 6.80 -0.84
C ILE A 73 10.10 6.68 -1.70
N TRP A 74 9.38 7.77 -1.88
CA TRP A 74 8.22 7.87 -2.75
C TRP A 74 8.49 9.01 -3.73
N LEU A 75 8.80 8.66 -4.96
CA LEU A 75 9.23 9.59 -5.99
C LEU A 75 8.13 9.76 -7.03
N TYR A 76 7.51 10.94 -7.08
CA TYR A 76 6.67 11.35 -8.19
C TYR A 76 7.55 11.76 -9.37
N GLN A 77 7.20 11.28 -10.56
CA GLN A 77 7.91 11.55 -11.80
C GLN A 77 7.01 12.24 -12.83
N LYS A 78 5.70 12.11 -12.69
CA LYS A 78 4.69 12.75 -13.55
C LYS A 78 3.48 13.15 -12.70
N PRO A 79 2.86 14.32 -12.94
CA PRO A 79 3.22 15.37 -13.93
C PRO A 79 4.37 16.28 -13.47
N TYR A 80 4.82 16.19 -12.21
CA TYR A 80 5.89 16.99 -11.60
C TYR A 80 6.84 16.09 -10.81
N ASP A 81 8.07 16.55 -10.62
CA ASP A 81 9.07 15.84 -9.84
C ASP A 81 8.98 16.23 -8.37
N GLN A 82 8.52 15.32 -7.53
CA GLN A 82 8.48 15.52 -6.07
C GLN A 82 8.99 14.25 -5.37
N LEU A 83 9.84 14.43 -4.38
CA LEU A 83 10.36 13.35 -3.55
C LEU A 83 9.81 13.46 -2.13
N LEU A 84 9.22 12.37 -1.64
CA LEU A 84 8.96 12.14 -0.23
C LEU A 84 9.90 11.04 0.23
N GLN A 85 10.76 11.35 1.20
CA GLN A 85 11.72 10.37 1.73
C GLN A 85 11.72 10.40 3.24
N ALA A 86 11.68 9.20 3.83
CA ALA A 86 11.82 9.04 5.27
C ALA A 86 13.05 8.19 5.59
N ASP A 87 13.81 8.61 6.61
CA ASP A 87 15.02 7.93 7.08
C ASP A 87 14.80 7.06 8.33
N GLY A 88 13.56 7.04 8.84
CA GLY A 88 13.14 6.37 10.07
C GLY A 88 12.85 7.34 11.21
N GLU A 89 13.34 8.58 11.15
CA GLU A 89 13.15 9.62 12.16
C GLU A 89 12.42 10.84 11.59
N LYS A 90 12.80 11.24 10.39
CA LYS A 90 12.29 12.42 9.69
C LYS A 90 11.69 12.07 8.35
N LEU A 91 10.72 12.88 7.94
CA LEU A 91 10.17 12.94 6.60
C LEU A 91 10.69 14.19 5.90
N TYR A 92 11.28 14.01 4.76
CA TYR A 92 11.74 15.06 3.85
C TYR A 92 10.80 15.10 2.65
N MET A 93 10.28 16.27 2.34
CA MET A 93 9.47 16.54 1.17
C MET A 93 10.24 17.52 0.30
N TYR A 94 10.77 17.05 -0.82
CA TYR A 94 11.53 17.86 -1.74
C TYR A 94 10.73 18.12 -3.01
N ASP A 95 10.37 19.37 -3.22
CA ASP A 95 9.81 19.88 -4.46
C ASP A 95 10.96 20.37 -5.34
N LYS A 96 11.19 19.66 -6.44
CA LYS A 96 12.33 19.92 -7.31
C LYS A 96 12.15 21.20 -8.12
N ASP A 97 10.91 21.49 -8.54
CA ASP A 97 10.63 22.68 -9.36
C ASP A 97 10.81 23.98 -8.55
N LEU A 98 10.48 23.94 -7.26
CA LEU A 98 10.68 25.05 -6.32
C LEU A 98 12.05 25.03 -5.66
N ASN A 99 12.85 23.97 -5.83
CA ASN A 99 14.10 23.70 -5.10
C ASN A 99 13.92 23.88 -3.58
N GLN A 100 12.83 23.32 -3.04
CA GLN A 100 12.41 23.50 -1.65
C GLN A 100 12.33 22.18 -0.92
N VAL A 101 12.90 22.12 0.28
CA VAL A 101 12.81 20.97 1.20
C VAL A 101 11.98 21.34 2.42
N THR A 102 10.93 20.57 2.70
CA THR A 102 10.20 20.64 3.97
C THR A 102 10.55 19.42 4.80
N THR A 103 10.93 19.62 6.06
CA THR A 103 11.27 18.53 6.99
C THR A 103 10.24 18.45 8.11
N LYS A 104 9.76 17.24 8.43
CA LYS A 104 8.84 16.96 9.54
C LYS A 104 9.32 15.76 10.35
N LEU A 105 8.93 15.66 11.62
CA LEU A 105 9.11 14.43 12.38
C LEU A 105 8.21 13.33 11.80
N LEU A 106 8.76 12.14 11.62
CA LEU A 106 8.07 11.04 10.94
C LEU A 106 6.83 10.58 11.70
N GLY A 107 6.88 10.53 13.04
CA GLY A 107 5.76 10.04 13.86
C GLY A 107 4.44 10.77 13.62
N SER A 108 4.48 12.11 13.47
CA SER A 108 3.29 12.93 13.18
C SER A 108 2.89 12.89 11.69
N ALA A 109 3.85 12.65 10.79
CA ALA A 109 3.60 12.66 9.36
C ALA A 109 3.09 11.33 8.83
N LEU A 110 3.43 10.20 9.48
CA LEU A 110 2.97 8.87 9.08
C LEU A 110 1.48 8.67 9.32
N SER A 111 0.93 9.18 10.41
CA SER A 111 -0.50 9.01 10.75
C SER A 111 -1.44 9.60 9.68
N SER A 112 -0.96 10.52 8.86
CA SER A 112 -1.71 11.19 7.80
C SER A 112 -1.32 10.77 6.38
N SER A 113 -0.39 9.80 6.21
CA SER A 113 0.10 9.37 4.90
C SER A 113 -0.41 7.98 4.52
N PRO A 114 -0.85 7.78 3.26
CA PRO A 114 -1.12 6.45 2.71
C PRO A 114 0.03 5.46 2.87
N ALA A 115 1.24 5.99 2.82
CA ALA A 115 2.48 5.26 3.02
C ALA A 115 2.56 4.58 4.40
N ALA A 116 1.89 5.12 5.43
CA ALA A 116 1.92 4.57 6.79
C ALA A 116 1.43 3.12 6.85
N ILE A 117 0.42 2.78 6.07
CA ILE A 117 -0.16 1.43 6.06
C ILE A 117 0.79 0.43 5.41
N LEU A 118 1.43 0.82 4.30
CA LEU A 118 2.36 -0.06 3.61
C LEU A 118 3.74 -0.13 4.28
N PHE A 119 4.20 0.98 4.89
CA PHE A 119 5.59 1.16 5.32
C PHE A 119 5.75 1.31 6.83
N GLY A 120 4.64 1.44 7.57
CA GLY A 120 4.62 1.60 9.02
C GLY A 120 5.09 0.35 9.77
N SER A 121 4.92 0.39 11.09
CA SER A 121 5.16 -0.75 11.98
C SER A 121 4.12 -1.85 11.71
N ASN A 122 4.43 -3.08 12.16
CA ASN A 122 3.55 -4.24 12.01
C ASN A 122 2.23 -4.14 12.81
N ASP A 123 2.02 -3.05 13.57
CA ASP A 123 0.91 -2.88 14.50
C ASP A 123 -0.30 -2.18 13.87
N LEU A 124 -0.69 -2.64 12.68
CA LEU A 124 -1.85 -2.05 11.99
C LEU A 124 -3.13 -2.11 12.83
N GLU A 125 -3.35 -3.23 13.51
CA GLU A 125 -4.52 -3.42 14.37
C GLU A 125 -4.53 -2.46 15.58
N THR A 126 -3.40 -1.86 15.93
CA THR A 126 -3.34 -0.81 16.96
C THR A 126 -4.02 0.47 16.45
N ASN A 127 -3.77 0.85 15.21
CA ASN A 127 -4.21 2.12 14.65
C ASN A 127 -5.49 2.01 13.81
N PHE A 128 -5.82 0.81 13.33
CA PHE A 128 -6.95 0.57 12.43
C PHE A 128 -7.83 -0.58 12.90
N SER A 129 -9.13 -0.48 12.63
CA SER A 129 -10.05 -1.61 12.66
C SER A 129 -10.05 -2.25 11.28
N LEU A 130 -9.66 -3.53 11.21
CA LEU A 130 -9.54 -4.27 9.96
C LEU A 130 -10.77 -5.14 9.71
N LYS A 131 -11.23 -5.22 8.46
CA LYS A 131 -12.38 -6.02 8.03
C LYS A 131 -12.18 -6.54 6.61
N GLU A 132 -12.47 -7.82 6.39
CA GLU A 132 -12.61 -8.40 5.05
C GLU A 132 -13.74 -7.71 4.29
N ALA A 133 -13.51 -7.41 3.00
CA ALA A 133 -14.49 -6.76 2.14
C ALA A 133 -14.86 -7.59 0.89
N GLY A 134 -14.48 -8.88 0.89
CA GLY A 134 -14.77 -9.83 -0.19
C GLY A 134 -13.87 -9.67 -1.39
N ALA A 135 -14.19 -10.43 -2.45
CA ALA A 135 -13.42 -10.45 -3.69
C ALA A 135 -14.10 -9.55 -4.74
N LYS A 136 -13.30 -8.74 -5.45
CA LYS A 136 -13.75 -7.88 -6.54
C LYS A 136 -12.60 -7.60 -7.51
N ASP A 137 -12.87 -7.62 -8.81
CA ASP A 137 -11.92 -7.32 -9.89
C ASP A 137 -10.63 -8.18 -9.84
N GLY A 138 -10.76 -9.45 -9.39
CA GLY A 138 -9.65 -10.40 -9.26
C GLY A 138 -8.72 -10.15 -8.08
N MET A 139 -9.14 -9.34 -7.12
CA MET A 139 -8.44 -9.05 -5.87
C MET A 139 -9.33 -9.35 -4.67
N ASP A 140 -8.72 -9.77 -3.57
CA ASP A 140 -9.36 -9.84 -2.26
C ASP A 140 -9.18 -8.51 -1.54
N TRP A 141 -10.26 -7.98 -0.99
CA TRP A 141 -10.26 -6.63 -0.42
C TRP A 141 -10.30 -6.64 1.10
N LEU A 142 -9.42 -5.84 1.69
CA LEU A 142 -9.35 -5.51 3.10
C LEU A 142 -9.73 -4.05 3.30
N GLN A 143 -10.60 -3.77 4.26
CA GLN A 143 -10.91 -2.43 4.72
C GLN A 143 -10.21 -2.14 6.04
N ALA A 144 -9.57 -0.98 6.14
CA ALA A 144 -8.94 -0.47 7.33
C ALA A 144 -9.58 0.88 7.68
N THR A 145 -10.27 0.94 8.83
CA THR A 145 -10.88 2.16 9.34
C THR A 145 -9.98 2.72 10.44
N PRO A 146 -9.49 3.95 10.32
CA PRO A 146 -8.69 4.60 11.37
C PRO A 146 -9.44 4.64 12.70
N LYS A 147 -8.75 4.33 13.80
CA LYS A 147 -9.28 4.49 15.16
C LYS A 147 -9.13 5.92 15.67
N ASP A 148 -8.14 6.63 15.14
CA ASP A 148 -7.92 8.04 15.43
C ASP A 148 -9.01 8.89 14.75
N LYS A 149 -9.71 9.70 15.55
CA LYS A 149 -10.78 10.59 15.05
C LYS A 149 -10.25 11.79 14.27
N ASP A 150 -9.00 12.15 14.49
CA ASP A 150 -8.32 13.25 13.81
C ASP A 150 -7.65 12.79 12.49
N SER A 151 -7.84 11.53 12.11
CA SER A 151 -7.35 11.00 10.84
C SER A 151 -7.93 11.78 9.66
N THR A 152 -7.09 12.10 8.69
CA THR A 152 -7.51 12.72 7.43
C THR A 152 -8.27 11.75 6.52
N PHE A 153 -8.20 10.44 6.80
CA PHE A 153 -8.91 9.39 6.07
C PHE A 153 -10.05 8.81 6.88
N THR A 154 -11.16 8.54 6.21
CA THR A 154 -12.32 7.85 6.80
C THR A 154 -12.31 6.35 6.56
N LEU A 155 -11.70 5.92 5.44
CA LEU A 155 -11.61 4.52 5.04
C LEU A 155 -10.42 4.32 4.11
N ILE A 156 -9.73 3.22 4.30
CA ILE A 156 -8.67 2.74 3.41
C ILE A 156 -9.02 1.33 2.99
N SER A 157 -9.13 1.08 1.68
CA SER A 157 -9.33 -0.25 1.14
C SER A 157 -8.05 -0.72 0.47
N ILE A 158 -7.67 -1.98 0.66
CA ILE A 158 -6.46 -2.57 0.11
C ILE A 158 -6.86 -3.82 -0.67
N GLY A 159 -6.62 -3.81 -1.97
CA GLY A 159 -6.79 -4.95 -2.86
C GLY A 159 -5.53 -5.80 -2.87
N MET A 160 -5.66 -7.05 -2.42
CA MET A 160 -4.60 -8.05 -2.38
C MET A 160 -4.75 -9.01 -3.55
N GLN A 161 -3.65 -9.37 -4.19
CA GLN A 161 -3.62 -10.41 -5.22
C GLN A 161 -2.29 -11.17 -5.16
N ASN A 162 -2.37 -12.48 -5.02
CA ASN A 162 -1.19 -13.35 -4.94
C ASN A 162 -0.22 -12.93 -3.80
N GLY A 163 -0.77 -12.56 -2.65
CA GLY A 163 0.00 -12.14 -1.47
C GLY A 163 0.70 -10.77 -1.60
N LEU A 164 0.33 -9.97 -2.59
CA LEU A 164 0.85 -8.61 -2.80
C LEU A 164 -0.28 -7.58 -2.80
N PRO A 165 -0.07 -6.39 -2.23
CA PRO A 165 -0.97 -5.26 -2.42
C PRO A 165 -0.85 -4.78 -3.88
N ARG A 166 -2.00 -4.64 -4.55
CA ARG A 166 -2.09 -4.18 -5.94
C ARG A 166 -2.79 -2.85 -6.08
N GLU A 167 -3.74 -2.58 -5.20
CA GLU A 167 -4.51 -1.35 -5.23
C GLU A 167 -4.79 -0.87 -3.82
N MET A 168 -4.82 0.44 -3.63
CA MET A 168 -5.23 1.09 -2.40
C MET A 168 -6.19 2.22 -2.72
N ASP A 169 -7.36 2.19 -2.08
CA ASP A 169 -8.35 3.27 -2.15
C ASP A 169 -8.38 4.02 -0.83
N LEU A 170 -8.07 5.30 -0.86
CA LEU A 170 -7.99 6.16 0.33
C LEU A 170 -9.08 7.20 0.25
N ARG A 171 -10.11 7.04 1.05
CA ARG A 171 -11.21 8.02 1.15
C ARG A 171 -10.90 9.02 2.25
N ASP A 172 -10.84 10.29 1.90
CA ASP A 172 -10.64 11.37 2.85
C ASP A 172 -11.95 11.86 3.49
N THR A 173 -11.83 12.72 4.48
CA THR A 173 -12.97 13.34 5.19
C THR A 173 -13.78 14.29 4.32
N PHE A 174 -13.25 14.72 3.16
CA PHE A 174 -13.95 15.59 2.18
C PHE A 174 -14.66 14.79 1.08
N GLY A 175 -14.67 13.44 1.17
CA GLY A 175 -15.30 12.55 0.21
C GLY A 175 -14.52 12.37 -1.10
N LYS A 176 -13.26 12.82 -1.16
CA LYS A 176 -12.36 12.50 -2.26
C LYS A 176 -11.74 11.12 -2.04
N THR A 177 -11.58 10.37 -3.12
CA THR A 177 -10.88 9.10 -3.08
C THR A 177 -9.58 9.19 -3.88
N THR A 178 -8.48 8.80 -3.26
CA THR A 178 -7.19 8.61 -3.93
C THR A 178 -7.00 7.12 -4.17
N ILE A 179 -6.93 6.72 -5.43
CA ILE A 179 -6.67 5.35 -5.88
C ILE A 179 -5.18 5.25 -6.21
N ILE A 180 -4.49 4.28 -5.62
CA ILE A 180 -3.07 4.00 -5.87
C ILE A 180 -2.96 2.57 -6.41
N LEU A 181 -2.56 2.43 -7.67
CA LEU A 181 -2.23 1.16 -8.27
C LEU A 181 -0.74 0.88 -8.06
N LEU A 182 -0.40 -0.30 -7.54
CA LEU A 182 0.97 -0.74 -7.30
C LEU A 182 1.38 -1.76 -8.35
N GLN A 183 2.45 -1.48 -9.07
CA GLN A 183 2.93 -2.29 -10.20
C GLN A 183 4.37 -2.72 -9.97
N ASN A 184 4.77 -3.83 -10.59
CA ASN A 184 6.14 -4.33 -10.55
C ASN A 184 6.71 -4.46 -9.13
N VAL A 185 5.84 -4.87 -8.18
CA VAL A 185 6.22 -4.98 -6.76
C VAL A 185 7.21 -6.13 -6.57
N GLU A 186 8.42 -5.79 -6.13
CA GLU A 186 9.49 -6.73 -5.76
C GLU A 186 9.69 -6.70 -4.24
N LYS A 187 9.54 -7.86 -3.59
CA LYS A 187 9.77 -8.01 -2.15
C LYS A 187 11.24 -8.23 -1.85
N ASN A 188 11.69 -7.65 -0.75
CA ASN A 188 13.01 -7.82 -0.17
C ASN A 188 14.16 -7.61 -1.18
N PRO A 189 14.17 -6.52 -1.96
CA PRO A 189 15.30 -6.21 -2.84
C PRO A 189 16.56 -5.96 -2.02
N ALA A 190 17.72 -6.18 -2.63
CA ALA A 190 18.98 -5.78 -2.02
C ALA A 190 19.03 -4.24 -1.86
N LEU A 191 19.36 -3.79 -0.65
CA LEU A 191 19.43 -2.37 -0.31
C LEU A 191 20.87 -1.96 -0.04
N LYS A 192 21.21 -0.73 -0.41
CA LYS A 192 22.48 -0.09 0.00
C LYS A 192 22.37 0.44 1.43
N ALA A 193 23.47 0.47 2.16
CA ALA A 193 23.49 0.92 3.56
C ALA A 193 23.00 2.38 3.73
N ASP A 194 23.24 3.22 2.73
CA ASP A 194 22.88 4.65 2.70
C ASP A 194 21.64 4.96 1.85
N GLN A 195 20.89 3.93 1.44
CA GLN A 195 19.76 4.05 0.49
C GLN A 195 18.72 5.09 0.92
N PHE A 196 18.50 5.25 2.23
CA PHE A 196 17.50 6.16 2.78
C PHE A 196 18.11 7.41 3.42
N LYS A 197 19.41 7.65 3.22
CA LYS A 197 20.08 8.88 3.68
C LYS A 197 19.67 10.02 2.76
N PHE A 198 18.91 11.00 3.30
CA PHE A 198 18.57 12.20 2.55
C PHE A 198 19.73 13.18 2.57
N VAL A 199 20.09 13.72 1.41
CA VAL A 199 21.07 14.79 1.27
C VAL A 199 20.34 16.01 0.72
N ILE A 200 20.37 17.11 1.46
CA ILE A 200 19.75 18.37 1.04
C ILE A 200 20.43 18.83 -0.26
N PRO A 201 19.68 19.06 -1.34
CA PRO A 201 20.24 19.56 -2.59
C PRO A 201 20.90 20.94 -2.41
N ALA A 202 21.96 21.19 -3.16
CA ALA A 202 22.67 22.46 -3.10
C ALA A 202 21.75 23.63 -3.49
N GLY A 203 21.70 24.65 -2.64
CA GLY A 203 20.87 25.83 -2.86
C GLY A 203 19.37 25.64 -2.63
N ALA A 204 18.96 24.52 -2.05
CA ALA A 204 17.55 24.31 -1.70
C ALA A 204 17.16 25.13 -0.47
N ASP A 205 16.00 25.76 -0.53
CA ASP A 205 15.37 26.40 0.62
C ASP A 205 14.84 25.31 1.59
N VAL A 206 15.16 25.45 2.89
CA VAL A 206 14.78 24.45 3.90
C VAL A 206 13.76 25.02 4.87
N PHE A 207 12.59 24.38 4.95
CA PHE A 207 11.51 24.72 5.86
C PHE A 207 11.34 23.61 6.92
N ASN A 208 11.39 24.03 8.19
CA ASN A 208 11.16 23.15 9.34
C ASN A 208 9.91 23.66 10.08
N PRO A 209 8.69 23.34 9.61
CA PRO A 209 7.50 23.70 10.38
C PRO A 209 7.54 22.96 11.71
N GLN A 210 7.37 23.73 12.81
CA GLN A 210 7.31 23.22 14.18
C GLN A 210 6.02 22.42 14.39
#